data_f90d0ec57c93ddb5c8ead5b357bd698b
#
_entry.id   f90d0ec57c93ddb5c8ead5b357bd698b
#
_cell.length_a   1.000
_cell.length_b   1.000
_cell.length_c   1.000
_cell.angle_alpha   90.00
_cell.angle_beta   90.00
_cell.angle_gamma   90.00
#
_symmetry.space_group_name_H-M   'P 1'
#
loop_
_entity.id
_entity.type
_entity.pdbx_description
1 polymer ?
#
loop_
_entity_poly.entity_id
_entity_poly.type
_entity_poly.pdbx_seq_one_letter_code
_entity_poly.pdbx_strand_id
1 'polypeptide(L)'
;MDFVLLIATTTPFERMKKISNHTKGFTYLVSVTGVTGERNKMESRVENLIAKLKEINNNPIAVGFGISTPEHVNKVREWGADGVIIGSAVVKRISSSSEKDVVNNVGKFCNDMRLAGDRKK
;
A
#
# COMPACT_ATOMS: atom_id res chain seq x y z
N MET A 1 8.53 14.82 -15.47
CA MET A 1 8.43 13.42 -15.01
C MET A 1 8.63 13.34 -13.50
N ASP A 2 7.73 12.66 -12.84
CA ASP A 2 7.84 12.50 -11.39
C ASP A 2 8.83 11.39 -11.05
N PHE A 3 9.50 11.57 -9.92
CA PHE A 3 10.49 10.61 -9.48
C PHE A 3 10.03 10.03 -8.14
N VAL A 4 9.50 8.82 -8.16
CA VAL A 4 8.95 8.18 -6.98
C VAL A 4 10.01 7.31 -6.31
N LEU A 5 10.28 7.59 -5.05
CA LEU A 5 11.27 6.84 -4.30
C LEU A 5 10.60 5.98 -3.25
N LEU A 6 11.27 4.88 -2.89
CA LEU A 6 10.73 3.91 -1.94
C LEU A 6 11.21 4.15 -0.53
N ILE A 7 10.30 3.99 0.42
CA ILE A 7 10.65 3.97 1.83
C ILE A 7 10.18 2.63 2.38
N ALA A 8 11.08 1.90 3.02
CA ALA A 8 10.74 0.64 3.63
C ALA A 8 10.48 0.82 5.12
N THR A 9 9.76 -0.12 5.71
CA THR A 9 9.50 -0.06 7.15
C THR A 9 10.77 -0.14 7.98
N THR A 10 11.87 -0.60 7.37
CA THR A 10 13.17 -0.66 8.05
C THR A 10 14.02 0.58 7.81
N THR A 11 13.56 1.52 7.03
CA THR A 11 14.34 2.72 6.72
C THR A 11 14.47 3.61 7.96
N PRO A 12 15.69 4.06 8.31
CA PRO A 12 15.84 4.99 9.46
C PRO A 12 15.11 6.31 9.22
N PHE A 13 14.64 6.91 10.28
CA PHE A 13 13.82 8.11 10.18
C PHE A 13 14.52 9.26 9.43
N GLU A 14 15.83 9.46 9.73
CA GLU A 14 16.57 10.52 9.06
C GLU A 14 16.62 10.31 7.55
N ARG A 15 16.75 9.06 7.13
CA ARG A 15 16.76 8.76 5.71
C ARG A 15 15.38 8.94 5.11
N MET A 16 14.32 8.61 5.86
CA MET A 16 12.96 8.84 5.40
C MET A 16 12.72 10.30 5.05
N LYS A 17 13.22 11.20 5.87
CA LYS A 17 13.05 12.62 5.62
C LYS A 17 13.69 13.01 4.29
N LYS A 18 14.91 12.54 4.05
CA LYS A 18 15.62 12.85 2.80
C LYS A 18 14.88 12.27 1.59
N ILE A 19 14.47 11.02 1.70
CA ILE A 19 13.77 10.36 0.59
C ILE A 19 12.46 11.08 0.31
N SER A 20 11.69 11.37 1.34
CA SER A 20 10.39 12.00 1.17
C SER A 20 10.52 13.38 0.54
N ASN A 21 11.54 14.13 0.92
CA ASN A 21 11.73 15.47 0.38
C ASN A 21 12.22 15.46 -1.07
N HIS A 22 12.81 14.35 -1.52
CA HIS A 22 13.27 14.24 -2.91
C HIS A 22 12.29 13.50 -3.81
N THR A 23 11.26 12.89 -3.23
CA THR A 23 10.25 12.18 -3.98
C THR A 23 9.29 13.18 -4.63
N LYS A 24 8.90 12.90 -5.87
CA LYS A 24 7.89 13.69 -6.57
C LYS A 24 6.77 12.77 -7.01
N GLY A 25 5.54 13.26 -6.92
CA GLY A 25 4.36 12.48 -7.23
C GLY A 25 3.77 11.88 -5.98
N PHE A 26 4.36 10.82 -5.47
CA PHE A 26 3.91 10.23 -4.21
C PHE A 26 5.06 9.47 -3.56
N THR A 27 4.90 9.17 -2.28
CA THR A 27 5.88 8.39 -1.53
C THR A 27 5.39 6.95 -1.49
N TYR A 28 6.25 6.01 -1.87
CA TYR A 28 5.90 4.60 -1.89
C TYR A 28 6.43 3.97 -0.61
N LEU A 29 5.52 3.64 0.30
CA LEU A 29 5.88 3.00 1.55
C LEU A 29 5.69 1.49 1.43
N VAL A 30 6.75 0.74 1.58
CA VAL A 30 6.72 -0.70 1.37
C VAL A 30 7.07 -1.43 2.67
N SER A 31 6.30 -2.46 2.97
CA SER A 31 6.61 -3.33 4.11
C SER A 31 7.46 -4.48 3.60
N VAL A 32 8.56 -4.72 4.29
CA VAL A 32 9.49 -5.76 3.83
C VAL A 32 9.41 -7.06 4.61
N THR A 33 8.49 -7.17 5.52
CA THR A 33 8.39 -8.40 6.28
C THR A 33 7.46 -9.39 5.62
N GLY A 34 7.85 -10.66 5.68
CA GLY A 34 6.98 -11.72 5.22
C GLY A 34 6.55 -12.64 6.34
N VAL A 35 6.85 -12.28 7.57
CA VAL A 35 6.56 -13.15 8.71
C VAL A 35 5.13 -12.97 9.16
N THR A 36 4.31 -14.00 8.97
CA THR A 36 2.89 -13.92 9.27
C THR A 36 2.60 -13.74 10.75
N GLY A 37 3.43 -14.27 11.62
CA GLY A 37 3.19 -14.16 13.05
C GLY A 37 3.34 -12.76 13.59
N GLU A 38 3.90 -11.83 12.82
CA GLU A 38 4.12 -10.47 13.28
C GLU A 38 3.25 -9.46 12.57
N ARG A 39 2.18 -9.92 11.99
CA ARG A 39 1.32 -9.05 11.20
C ARG A 39 0.79 -7.86 11.99
N ASN A 40 0.35 -8.09 13.22
CA ASN A 40 -0.19 -7.00 14.04
C ASN A 40 0.85 -5.94 14.36
N LYS A 41 2.07 -6.36 14.65
CA LYS A 41 3.15 -5.41 14.92
C LYS A 41 3.49 -4.62 13.68
N MET A 42 3.45 -5.28 12.53
CA MET A 42 3.74 -4.64 11.27
C MET A 42 2.68 -3.59 10.94
N GLU A 43 1.41 -3.90 11.20
CA GLU A 43 0.34 -2.94 10.95
C GLU A 43 0.51 -1.69 11.78
N SER A 44 0.83 -1.84 13.07
CA SER A 44 1.05 -0.69 13.92
C SER A 44 2.23 0.15 13.45
N ARG A 45 3.28 -0.50 12.99
CA ARG A 45 4.45 0.20 12.49
C ARG A 45 4.12 1.00 11.24
N VAL A 46 3.36 0.41 10.32
CA VAL A 46 2.98 1.10 9.10
C VAL A 46 2.12 2.32 9.43
N GLU A 47 1.17 2.16 10.33
CA GLU A 47 0.32 3.26 10.74
C GLU A 47 1.15 4.41 11.31
N ASN A 48 2.09 4.09 12.19
CA ASN A 48 2.97 5.11 12.78
C ASN A 48 3.83 5.80 11.73
N LEU A 49 4.32 5.04 10.76
CA LEU A 49 5.15 5.60 9.71
C LEU A 49 4.38 6.55 8.82
N ILE A 50 3.13 6.21 8.51
CA ILE A 50 2.29 7.09 7.71
C ILE A 50 2.12 8.43 8.44
N ALA A 51 1.85 8.39 9.74
CA ALA A 51 1.69 9.61 10.52
C ALA A 51 2.98 10.44 10.51
N LYS A 52 4.13 9.80 10.67
CA LYS A 52 5.40 10.51 10.65
C LYS A 52 5.69 11.14 9.29
N LEU A 53 5.38 10.42 8.22
CA LEU A 53 5.62 10.95 6.88
C LEU A 53 4.73 12.13 6.59
N LYS A 54 3.50 12.11 7.07
CA LYS A 54 2.61 13.26 6.90
C LYS A 54 3.13 14.49 7.63
N GLU A 55 3.86 14.30 8.71
CA GLU A 55 4.47 15.43 9.43
C GLU A 55 5.63 16.03 8.65
N ILE A 56 6.31 15.23 7.85
CA ILE A 56 7.46 15.72 7.08
C ILE A 56 7.01 16.64 5.96
N ASN A 57 6.00 16.21 5.21
CA ASN A 57 5.45 17.02 4.12
C ASN A 57 4.08 16.47 3.74
N ASN A 58 3.47 17.10 2.75
CA ASN A 58 2.11 16.72 2.33
C ASN A 58 2.07 15.80 1.11
N ASN A 59 3.18 15.15 0.80
CA ASN A 59 3.19 14.23 -0.34
C ASN A 59 2.19 13.11 -0.12
N PRO A 60 1.45 12.71 -1.16
CA PRO A 60 0.58 11.54 -1.04
C PRO A 60 1.41 10.30 -0.73
N ILE A 61 0.82 9.38 0.01
CA ILE A 61 1.51 8.15 0.40
C ILE A 61 0.74 6.95 -0.13
N ALA A 62 1.43 6.08 -0.86
CA ALA A 62 0.87 4.82 -1.33
C ALA A 62 1.56 3.69 -0.58
N VAL A 63 0.78 2.75 -0.08
CA VAL A 63 1.29 1.67 0.75
C VAL A 63 1.18 0.34 0.01
N GLY A 64 2.26 -0.44 0.02
CA GLY A 64 2.28 -1.77 -0.58
C GLY A 64 2.82 -2.79 0.39
N PHE A 65 1.96 -3.67 0.87
CA PHE A 65 2.38 -4.80 1.69
C PHE A 65 1.24 -5.82 1.77
N GLY A 66 1.38 -6.92 1.09
CA GLY A 66 0.46 -8.03 1.22
C GLY A 66 -1.02 -7.68 1.24
N ILE A 67 -1.42 -6.63 0.55
CA ILE A 67 -2.83 -6.23 0.51
C ILE A 67 -3.55 -7.16 -0.45
N SER A 68 -4.53 -7.88 0.06
CA SER A 68 -5.24 -8.88 -0.73
C SER A 68 -6.74 -8.86 -0.55
N THR A 69 -7.28 -8.08 0.38
CA THR A 69 -8.73 -8.03 0.62
C THR A 69 -9.20 -6.60 0.72
N PRO A 70 -10.49 -6.35 0.49
CA PRO A 70 -11.04 -5.01 0.69
C PRO A 70 -10.86 -4.50 2.11
N GLU A 71 -10.87 -5.39 3.10
CA GLU A 71 -10.64 -4.98 4.49
C GLU A 71 -9.25 -4.40 4.67
N HIS A 72 -8.25 -4.97 3.98
CA HIS A 72 -6.89 -4.44 4.05
C HIS A 72 -6.86 -3.02 3.49
N VAL A 73 -7.57 -2.79 2.39
CA VAL A 73 -7.62 -1.47 1.77
C VAL A 73 -8.26 -0.45 2.72
N ASN A 74 -9.37 -0.83 3.34
CA ASN A 74 -10.04 0.04 4.30
C ASN A 74 -9.12 0.39 5.45
N LYS A 75 -8.42 -0.59 5.97
CA LYS A 75 -7.54 -0.39 7.11
C LYS A 75 -6.41 0.60 6.79
N VAL A 76 -5.77 0.40 5.65
CA VAL A 76 -4.69 1.28 5.23
C VAL A 76 -5.19 2.70 5.00
N ARG A 77 -6.37 2.82 4.46
CA ARG A 77 -6.99 4.12 4.24
C ARG A 77 -7.29 4.83 5.56
N GLU A 78 -7.77 4.07 6.56
CA GLU A 78 -8.02 4.63 7.87
C GLU A 78 -6.75 5.15 8.54
N TRP A 79 -5.60 4.58 8.18
CA TRP A 79 -4.33 5.04 8.71
C TRP A 79 -3.86 6.33 8.07
N GLY A 80 -4.55 6.78 7.05
CA GLY A 80 -4.22 8.05 6.40
C GLY A 80 -3.48 7.94 5.08
N ALA A 81 -3.32 6.74 4.56
CA ALA A 81 -2.67 6.57 3.27
C ALA A 81 -3.58 7.08 2.15
N ASP A 82 -2.98 7.58 1.11
CA ASP A 82 -3.70 8.13 -0.04
C ASP A 82 -3.95 7.09 -1.13
N GLY A 83 -3.20 6.00 -1.10
CA GLY A 83 -3.38 4.94 -2.08
C GLY A 83 -2.80 3.63 -1.61
N VAL A 84 -3.14 2.56 -2.31
CA VAL A 84 -2.59 1.24 -2.02
C VAL A 84 -2.02 0.65 -3.30
N ILE A 85 -1.00 -0.18 -3.14
CA ILE A 85 -0.38 -0.86 -4.27
C ILE A 85 -0.59 -2.35 -4.08
N ILE A 86 -1.19 -2.98 -5.06
CA ILE A 86 -1.54 -4.38 -5.00
C ILE A 86 -0.87 -5.10 -6.15
N GLY A 87 -0.07 -6.10 -5.83
CA GLY A 87 0.66 -6.84 -6.86
C GLY A 87 0.40 -8.33 -6.80
N SER A 88 0.97 -9.00 -5.80
CA SER A 88 0.88 -10.45 -5.76
C SER A 88 -0.54 -10.99 -5.68
N ALA A 89 -1.47 -10.24 -5.08
CA ALA A 89 -2.85 -10.69 -5.03
C ALA A 89 -3.48 -10.72 -6.42
N VAL A 90 -3.13 -9.75 -7.27
CA VAL A 90 -3.61 -9.73 -8.65
C VAL A 90 -3.02 -10.91 -9.43
N VAL A 91 -1.72 -11.14 -9.27
CA VAL A 91 -1.06 -12.27 -9.92
C VAL A 91 -1.72 -13.58 -9.50
N LYS A 92 -2.05 -13.70 -8.22
CA LYS A 92 -2.69 -14.91 -7.72
C LYS A 92 -4.07 -15.11 -8.36
N ARG A 93 -4.83 -14.04 -8.56
CA ARG A 93 -6.13 -14.16 -9.23
C ARG A 93 -5.96 -14.63 -10.67
N ILE A 94 -4.93 -14.11 -11.33
CA ILE A 94 -4.66 -14.52 -12.70
C ILE A 94 -4.34 -16.00 -12.75
N SER A 95 -3.43 -16.47 -11.89
CA SER A 95 -3.00 -17.86 -11.93
C SER A 95 -4.06 -18.84 -11.47
N SER A 96 -5.01 -18.40 -10.65
CA SER A 96 -6.07 -19.29 -10.17
C SER A 96 -7.32 -19.26 -11.03
N SER A 97 -7.36 -18.44 -12.06
CA SER A 97 -8.51 -18.33 -12.95
C SER A 97 -8.27 -19.11 -14.23
N SER A 98 -9.35 -19.60 -14.84
CA SER A 98 -9.24 -20.22 -16.15
C SER A 98 -9.03 -19.12 -17.19
N GLU A 99 -8.50 -19.50 -18.33
CA GLU A 99 -8.29 -18.60 -19.45
C GLU A 99 -9.55 -17.84 -19.82
N LYS A 100 -10.67 -18.50 -19.69
CA LYS A 100 -11.94 -17.95 -20.03
C LYS A 100 -12.43 -16.90 -19.04
N ASP A 101 -12.13 -17.08 -17.77
CA ASP A 101 -12.67 -16.25 -16.71
C ASP A 101 -11.68 -15.22 -16.14
N VAL A 102 -10.43 -15.24 -16.60
CA VAL A 102 -9.41 -14.44 -15.96
C VAL A 102 -9.73 -12.94 -16.01
N VAL A 103 -10.21 -12.45 -17.13
CA VAL A 103 -10.51 -11.02 -17.26
C VAL A 103 -11.61 -10.61 -16.30
N ASN A 104 -12.68 -11.40 -16.24
CA ASN A 104 -13.79 -11.09 -15.34
C ASN A 104 -13.38 -11.19 -13.89
N ASN A 105 -12.60 -12.21 -13.53
CA ASN A 105 -12.17 -12.40 -12.15
C ASN A 105 -11.25 -11.29 -11.68
N VAL A 106 -10.29 -10.89 -12.51
CA VAL A 106 -9.39 -9.82 -12.16
C VAL A 106 -10.15 -8.49 -12.11
N GLY A 107 -11.05 -8.27 -13.06
CA GLY A 107 -11.85 -7.05 -13.08
C GLY A 107 -12.70 -6.91 -11.84
N LYS A 108 -13.32 -8.00 -11.41
CA LYS A 108 -14.14 -7.97 -10.21
C LYS A 108 -13.29 -7.71 -8.97
N PHE A 109 -12.14 -8.37 -8.89
CA PHE A 109 -11.23 -8.17 -7.76
C PHE A 109 -10.80 -6.71 -7.68
N CYS A 110 -10.38 -6.13 -8.79
CA CYS A 110 -9.94 -4.76 -8.81
C CYS A 110 -11.06 -3.80 -8.45
N ASN A 111 -12.27 -4.09 -8.93
CA ASN A 111 -13.41 -3.25 -8.61
C ASN A 111 -13.74 -3.28 -7.12
N ASP A 112 -13.69 -4.47 -6.51
CA ASP A 112 -13.94 -4.60 -5.08
C ASP A 112 -12.91 -3.81 -4.27
N MET A 113 -11.66 -3.87 -4.68
CA MET A 113 -10.59 -3.14 -4.00
C MET A 113 -10.77 -1.63 -4.16
N ARG A 114 -11.14 -1.21 -5.35
CA ARG A 114 -11.35 0.20 -5.60
C ARG A 114 -12.50 0.75 -4.78
N LEU A 115 -13.61 0.01 -4.71
CA LEU A 115 -14.76 0.46 -3.92
C LEU A 115 -14.40 0.60 -2.45
N ALA A 116 -13.59 -0.30 -1.93
CA ALA A 116 -13.13 -0.20 -0.56
C ALA A 116 -12.30 1.06 -0.34
N GLY A 117 -11.51 1.44 -1.31
CA GLY A 117 -10.71 2.65 -1.22
C GLY A 117 -11.53 3.93 -1.36
N ASP A 118 -12.57 3.88 -2.14
CA ASP A 118 -13.42 5.04 -2.37
C ASP A 118 -14.41 5.32 -1.25
N ARG A 119 -14.76 4.28 -0.43
CA ARG A 119 -15.73 4.43 0.55
C ARG A 119 -15.31 5.44 1.55
N LYS A 120 -15.91 6.47 1.73
CA LYS A 120 -15.50 7.38 2.56
C LYS A 120 -16.34 7.95 3.36
N LYS A 121 -16.05 8.38 3.87
CA LYS A 121 -16.59 9.02 4.60
C LYS A 121 -17.46 9.20 4.94
#